data_d91faad905b61b552fc4795a39be8c90
#
_entry.id   d91faad905b61b552fc4795a39be8c90
#
_cell.length_a   1.000
_cell.length_b   1.000
_cell.length_c   1.000
_cell.angle_alpha   90.00
_cell.angle_beta   90.00
_cell.angle_gamma   90.00
#
_symmetry.space_group_name_H-M   'P 1'
#
loop_
_entity.id
_entity.type
_entity.pdbx_description
1 polymer ?
#
loop_
_entity_poly.entity_id
_entity_poly.type
_entity_poly.pdbx_seq_one_letter_code
_entity_poly.pdbx_strand_id
1 'polypeptide(L)'
;MSRNEELFARAQTVIPGGVNSPVRSFRSVGGTPFFVREARGATITDADGRTYLDYVQSWGASILGHAHPDVIAAVQRAAEAGTSYGAPTEREALLAEEVVARVDSVEKVRMVSSGTEAAMTAVRLARGVTGRSKVVKFAGCYHGHLDALLVAAGSGVATLGIPGSAGVTDGAVADTIVVPYNDLPALDRALDEHAADLAAILVEPIAANMGLVPPAPGYLEGLRERCDRTGAMLVFDEVITGFRVARGGAQGRFGIRPDVSVFGKVVGGGLPLAVVGGPAAVMDQLAPLGPVYQAGTLSGNPLATAAGLAVLAHLDDAAYATLEAKAARLAEGLRGAFADAGLPMQVTQAGTLVGMFLSATPITNYAEAQTADHESYARLFHGLLDRGVWFAPSGYETLFPSLAHTDDDIDRTVAIAREAAAAV
;
A
#
# COMPACT_ATOMS: atom_id res chain seq x y z
N MET A 1 4.60 6.71 -34.59
CA MET A 1 4.74 5.92 -33.34
C MET A 1 5.53 6.77 -32.34
N SER A 2 4.99 7.03 -31.18
CA SER A 2 5.68 7.78 -30.14
C SER A 2 6.80 6.92 -29.51
N ARG A 3 7.71 7.55 -28.77
CA ARG A 3 8.76 6.78 -28.07
C ARG A 3 8.19 5.84 -27.02
N ASN A 4 7.09 6.24 -26.36
CA ASN A 4 6.36 5.38 -25.44
C ASN A 4 5.81 4.11 -26.12
N GLU A 5 5.19 4.27 -27.31
CA GLU A 5 4.69 3.12 -28.10
C GLU A 5 5.80 2.18 -28.54
N GLU A 6 6.93 2.72 -29.01
CA GLU A 6 8.12 1.92 -29.39
C GLU A 6 8.66 1.12 -28.20
N LEU A 7 8.79 1.77 -27.03
CA LEU A 7 9.29 1.12 -25.80
C LEU A 7 8.33 0.05 -25.32
N PHE A 8 7.02 0.30 -25.37
CA PHE A 8 6.02 -0.68 -24.99
C PHE A 8 6.01 -1.89 -25.89
N ALA A 9 6.01 -1.68 -27.23
CA ALA A 9 6.11 -2.77 -28.19
C ALA A 9 7.37 -3.61 -27.97
N ARG A 10 8.52 -2.98 -27.73
CA ARG A 10 9.78 -3.66 -27.40
C ARG A 10 9.67 -4.42 -26.08
N ALA A 11 9.12 -3.82 -25.03
CA ALA A 11 8.97 -4.46 -23.71
C ALA A 11 8.08 -5.73 -23.80
N GLN A 12 7.01 -5.69 -24.59
CA GLN A 12 6.13 -6.84 -24.80
C GLN A 12 6.83 -8.06 -25.40
N THR A 13 7.95 -7.88 -26.11
CA THR A 13 8.70 -9.01 -26.68
C THR A 13 9.51 -9.78 -25.64
N VAL A 14 9.78 -9.21 -24.46
CA VAL A 14 10.70 -9.77 -23.45
C VAL A 14 10.14 -9.76 -22.02
N ILE A 15 9.04 -9.06 -21.79
CA ILE A 15 8.37 -8.96 -20.47
C ILE A 15 6.89 -9.29 -20.67
N PRO A 16 6.29 -10.21 -19.88
CA PRO A 16 4.89 -10.53 -19.98
C PRO A 16 4.01 -9.27 -19.87
N GLY A 17 3.23 -8.96 -20.93
CA GLY A 17 2.40 -7.75 -21.01
C GLY A 17 3.19 -6.42 -21.04
N GLY A 18 4.52 -6.46 -21.23
CA GLY A 18 5.38 -5.28 -21.29
C GLY A 18 5.67 -4.60 -19.96
N VAL A 19 5.24 -5.18 -18.83
CA VAL A 19 5.32 -4.56 -17.50
C VAL A 19 5.71 -5.57 -16.42
N ASN A 20 6.37 -5.10 -15.35
CA ASN A 20 6.76 -5.92 -14.19
C ASN A 20 5.73 -5.89 -13.04
N SER A 21 4.58 -5.24 -13.25
CA SER A 21 3.42 -5.29 -12.35
C SER A 21 2.15 -5.04 -13.15
N PRO A 22 1.10 -5.88 -13.00
CA PRO A 22 -0.06 -5.90 -13.90
C PRO A 22 -0.79 -4.56 -14.05
N VAL A 23 -0.95 -3.81 -12.97
CA VAL A 23 -1.64 -2.52 -12.98
C VAL A 23 -0.98 -1.47 -13.89
N ARG A 24 0.33 -1.58 -14.14
CA ARG A 24 1.10 -0.67 -15.01
C ARG A 24 0.76 -0.83 -16.49
N SER A 25 0.06 -1.89 -16.89
CA SER A 25 -0.25 -2.19 -18.30
C SER A 25 -1.39 -1.38 -18.90
N PHE A 26 -2.07 -0.53 -18.13
CA PHE A 26 -3.28 0.23 -18.53
C PHE A 26 -4.46 -0.66 -18.97
N ARG A 27 -4.43 -1.95 -18.62
CA ARG A 27 -5.46 -2.90 -19.08
C ARG A 27 -6.88 -2.48 -18.67
N SER A 28 -7.06 -1.90 -17.50
CA SER A 28 -8.38 -1.49 -17.00
C SER A 28 -8.87 -0.15 -17.54
N VAL A 29 -7.97 0.69 -18.07
CA VAL A 29 -8.32 2.00 -18.61
C VAL A 29 -8.12 2.10 -20.12
N GLY A 30 -7.41 1.12 -20.72
CA GLY A 30 -7.07 1.12 -22.14
C GLY A 30 -5.89 2.04 -22.49
N GLY A 31 -5.52 2.04 -23.76
CA GLY A 31 -4.41 2.85 -24.26
C GLY A 31 -3.03 2.21 -24.03
N THR A 32 -1.99 3.00 -24.28
CA THR A 32 -0.59 2.58 -24.15
C THR A 32 0.03 3.22 -22.91
N PRO A 33 0.64 2.43 -22.00
CA PRO A 33 1.32 2.99 -20.85
C PRO A 33 2.54 3.80 -21.29
N PHE A 34 2.80 4.92 -20.62
CA PHE A 34 4.00 5.69 -20.83
C PHE A 34 5.19 5.12 -20.04
N PHE A 35 6.41 5.39 -20.52
CA PHE A 35 7.66 5.01 -19.88
C PHE A 35 8.29 6.23 -19.22
N VAL A 36 8.56 6.14 -17.93
CA VAL A 36 9.17 7.26 -17.18
C VAL A 36 10.65 7.38 -17.55
N ARG A 37 11.06 8.59 -17.94
CA ARG A 37 12.46 8.95 -18.15
C ARG A 37 13.11 9.46 -16.87
N GLU A 38 12.39 10.32 -16.13
CA GLU A 38 12.84 10.90 -14.88
C GLU A 38 11.66 11.33 -14.02
N ALA A 39 11.89 11.49 -12.71
CA ALA A 39 10.90 11.98 -11.77
C ALA A 39 11.56 12.90 -10.73
N ARG A 40 10.91 14.00 -10.37
CA ARG A 40 11.41 14.96 -9.39
C ARG A 40 10.26 15.63 -8.63
N GLY A 41 10.35 15.66 -7.31
CA GLY A 41 9.32 16.27 -6.47
C GLY A 41 7.95 15.64 -6.74
N ALA A 42 6.96 16.45 -7.10
CA ALA A 42 5.59 16.01 -7.38
C ALA A 42 5.39 15.56 -8.84
N THR A 43 6.42 15.54 -9.68
CA THR A 43 6.26 15.31 -11.12
C THR A 43 7.04 14.12 -11.64
N ILE A 44 6.51 13.52 -12.71
CA ILE A 44 7.20 12.53 -13.54
C ILE A 44 7.23 13.03 -15.00
N THR A 45 8.30 12.70 -15.72
CA THR A 45 8.45 13.01 -17.14
C THR A 45 8.62 11.72 -17.91
N ASP A 46 7.83 11.54 -18.96
CA ASP A 46 7.85 10.34 -19.78
C ASP A 46 8.95 10.36 -20.87
N ALA A 47 9.05 9.27 -21.63
CA ALA A 47 10.04 9.11 -22.70
C ALA A 47 9.80 10.05 -23.91
N ASP A 48 8.59 10.57 -24.08
CA ASP A 48 8.24 11.56 -25.11
C ASP A 48 8.47 13.01 -24.61
N GLY A 49 8.86 13.19 -23.33
CA GLY A 49 9.15 14.48 -22.72
C GLY A 49 7.93 15.18 -22.12
N ARG A 50 6.77 14.52 -22.02
CA ARG A 50 5.60 15.08 -21.34
C ARG A 50 5.77 14.94 -19.84
N THR A 51 5.35 15.97 -19.10
CA THR A 51 5.42 16.00 -17.63
C THR A 51 4.02 15.93 -17.02
N TYR A 52 3.88 15.17 -15.96
CA TYR A 52 2.63 14.95 -15.25
C TYR A 52 2.80 15.24 -13.76
N LEU A 53 1.81 15.86 -13.12
CA LEU A 53 1.66 15.87 -11.67
C LEU A 53 1.28 14.46 -11.24
N ASP A 54 2.07 13.86 -10.36
CA ASP A 54 1.98 12.44 -9.99
C ASP A 54 1.36 12.24 -8.62
N TYR A 55 0.14 11.72 -8.60
CA TYR A 55 -0.55 11.30 -7.37
C TYR A 55 -0.47 9.79 -7.09
N VAL A 56 0.23 9.03 -7.93
CA VAL A 56 0.57 7.62 -7.65
C VAL A 56 1.76 7.55 -6.71
N GLN A 57 2.75 8.43 -6.85
CA GLN A 57 3.91 8.56 -5.97
C GLN A 57 4.52 7.20 -5.58
N SER A 58 4.78 6.37 -6.62
CA SER A 58 5.30 5.00 -6.44
C SER A 58 4.44 4.15 -5.50
N TRP A 59 3.10 4.24 -5.64
CA TRP A 59 2.12 3.55 -4.79
C TRP A 59 2.24 3.91 -3.32
N GLY A 60 2.57 5.18 -3.07
CA GLY A 60 2.69 5.74 -1.72
C GLY A 60 4.09 5.68 -1.10
N ALA A 61 5.09 5.11 -1.76
CA ALA A 61 6.46 5.05 -1.23
C ALA A 61 7.15 6.42 -1.21
N SER A 62 6.87 7.29 -2.21
CA SER A 62 7.55 8.57 -2.39
C SER A 62 6.87 9.70 -1.58
N ILE A 63 6.79 9.53 -0.25
CA ILE A 63 6.10 10.48 0.65
C ILE A 63 6.72 11.89 0.65
N LEU A 64 8.04 11.99 0.43
CA LEU A 64 8.76 13.27 0.29
C LEU A 64 8.71 13.81 -1.14
N GLY A 65 8.13 13.08 -2.09
CA GLY A 65 8.25 13.29 -3.52
C GLY A 65 9.43 12.54 -4.14
N HIS A 66 9.50 12.55 -5.46
CA HIS A 66 10.56 11.88 -6.22
C HIS A 66 11.91 12.55 -6.07
N ALA A 67 12.97 11.75 -6.08
CA ALA A 67 14.37 12.19 -6.08
C ALA A 67 14.68 13.25 -5.01
N HIS A 68 14.16 13.07 -3.78
CA HIS A 68 14.45 13.98 -2.68
C HIS A 68 15.96 14.07 -2.46
N PRO A 69 16.58 15.29 -2.38
CA PRO A 69 18.03 15.46 -2.37
C PRO A 69 18.73 14.65 -1.27
N ASP A 70 18.21 14.66 -0.05
CA ASP A 70 18.83 13.98 1.09
C ASP A 70 18.77 12.45 0.95
N VAL A 71 17.66 11.93 0.39
CA VAL A 71 17.51 10.49 0.12
C VAL A 71 18.51 10.06 -0.95
N ILE A 72 18.60 10.81 -2.06
CA ILE A 72 19.56 10.53 -3.14
C ILE A 72 21.00 10.59 -2.61
N ALA A 73 21.36 11.62 -1.85
CA ALA A 73 22.70 11.76 -1.27
C ALA A 73 23.02 10.62 -0.28
N ALA A 74 22.04 10.17 0.52
CA ALA A 74 22.23 9.03 1.43
C ALA A 74 22.49 7.73 0.68
N VAL A 75 21.73 7.47 -0.39
CA VAL A 75 21.90 6.30 -1.25
C VAL A 75 23.25 6.34 -1.97
N GLN A 76 23.66 7.49 -2.52
CA GLN A 76 24.95 7.66 -3.19
C GLN A 76 26.12 7.34 -2.25
N ARG A 77 26.12 7.95 -1.03
CA ARG A 77 27.14 7.65 -0.02
C ARG A 77 27.15 6.17 0.40
N ALA A 78 25.99 5.54 0.49
CA ALA A 78 25.92 4.12 0.83
C ALA A 78 26.49 3.25 -0.31
N ALA A 79 26.20 3.61 -1.57
CA ALA A 79 26.68 2.89 -2.75
C ALA A 79 28.20 2.93 -2.90
N GLU A 80 28.85 4.01 -2.54
CA GLU A 80 30.32 4.16 -2.54
C GLU A 80 31.01 3.11 -1.64
N ALA A 81 30.34 2.69 -0.55
CA ALA A 81 30.85 1.67 0.37
C ALA A 81 30.45 0.23 -0.01
N GLY A 82 29.62 0.07 -1.03
CA GLY A 82 29.12 -1.24 -1.51
C GLY A 82 27.62 -1.41 -1.36
N THR A 83 27.06 -2.38 -2.09
CA THR A 83 25.61 -2.55 -2.23
C THR A 83 25.05 -3.75 -1.47
N SER A 84 25.92 -4.74 -1.11
CA SER A 84 25.52 -5.95 -0.38
C SER A 84 26.76 -6.62 0.19
N TYR A 85 26.70 -7.11 1.43
CA TYR A 85 27.89 -7.62 2.13
C TYR A 85 27.75 -9.08 2.58
N GLY A 86 26.53 -9.62 2.68
CA GLY A 86 26.31 -10.91 3.30
C GLY A 86 26.61 -10.93 4.82
N ALA A 87 26.64 -9.75 5.43
CA ALA A 87 26.90 -9.51 6.85
C ALA A 87 26.05 -8.34 7.35
N PRO A 88 25.72 -8.25 8.64
CA PRO A 88 24.94 -7.15 9.19
C PRO A 88 25.70 -5.81 9.12
N THR A 89 24.92 -4.71 9.09
CA THR A 89 25.43 -3.35 9.05
C THR A 89 24.87 -2.50 10.21
N GLU A 90 25.59 -1.46 10.61
CA GLU A 90 25.10 -0.50 11.60
C GLU A 90 23.77 0.14 11.20
N ARG A 91 23.55 0.41 9.90
CA ARG A 91 22.31 1.02 9.40
C ARG A 91 21.08 0.15 9.61
N GLU A 92 21.24 -1.17 9.66
CA GLU A 92 20.14 -2.08 10.03
C GLU A 92 19.69 -1.84 11.47
N ALA A 93 20.65 -1.73 12.40
CA ALA A 93 20.34 -1.42 13.80
C ALA A 93 19.67 -0.05 13.94
N LEU A 94 20.23 0.99 13.30
CA LEU A 94 19.68 2.34 13.35
C LEU A 94 18.26 2.41 12.78
N LEU A 95 17.98 1.74 11.67
CA LEU A 95 16.62 1.72 11.11
C LEU A 95 15.66 0.91 11.99
N ALA A 96 16.12 -0.17 12.60
CA ALA A 96 15.34 -0.93 13.56
C ALA A 96 14.96 -0.07 14.79
N GLU A 97 15.91 0.67 15.33
CA GLU A 97 15.70 1.62 16.44
C GLU A 97 14.69 2.70 16.07
N GLU A 98 14.77 3.27 14.85
CA GLU A 98 13.80 4.25 14.36
C GLU A 98 12.38 3.68 14.24
N VAL A 99 12.23 2.44 13.77
CA VAL A 99 10.92 1.79 13.71
C VAL A 99 10.36 1.57 15.13
N VAL A 100 11.17 1.04 16.04
CA VAL A 100 10.78 0.81 17.44
C VAL A 100 10.41 2.11 18.15
N ALA A 101 11.17 3.19 17.92
CA ALA A 101 10.90 4.50 18.53
C ALA A 101 9.62 5.18 18.01
N ARG A 102 9.08 4.74 16.87
CA ARG A 102 7.88 5.33 16.25
C ARG A 102 6.62 4.52 16.50
N VAL A 103 6.75 3.22 16.77
CA VAL A 103 5.61 2.29 16.76
C VAL A 103 5.53 1.56 18.09
N ASP A 104 4.59 1.98 18.93
CA ASP A 104 4.47 1.53 20.34
C ASP A 104 4.24 0.03 20.52
N SER A 105 3.68 -0.68 19.53
CA SER A 105 3.48 -2.12 19.58
C SER A 105 4.73 -2.94 19.22
N VAL A 106 5.79 -2.25 18.73
CA VAL A 106 6.98 -2.90 18.18
C VAL A 106 8.16 -2.74 19.14
N GLU A 107 8.68 -3.87 19.63
CA GLU A 107 9.90 -3.94 20.43
C GLU A 107 11.09 -4.51 19.65
N LYS A 108 10.80 -5.34 18.64
CA LYS A 108 11.80 -5.92 17.73
C LYS A 108 11.28 -5.97 16.30
N VAL A 109 12.22 -5.95 15.36
CA VAL A 109 11.91 -6.03 13.92
C VAL A 109 12.76 -7.06 13.19
N ARG A 110 12.23 -7.54 12.07
CA ARG A 110 12.97 -8.29 11.06
C ARG A 110 12.76 -7.60 9.71
N MET A 111 13.86 -7.18 9.08
CA MET A 111 13.82 -6.61 7.74
C MET A 111 13.73 -7.70 6.69
N VAL A 112 13.04 -7.41 5.60
CA VAL A 112 12.87 -8.22 4.40
C VAL A 112 12.87 -7.29 3.18
N SER A 113 12.80 -7.83 1.95
CA SER A 113 12.93 -7.01 0.74
C SER A 113 11.60 -6.52 0.16
N SER A 114 10.47 -7.12 0.54
CA SER A 114 9.15 -6.77 -0.01
C SER A 114 8.01 -6.96 0.98
N GLY A 115 6.88 -6.26 0.75
CA GLY A 115 5.65 -6.46 1.52
C GLY A 115 5.13 -7.91 1.45
N THR A 116 5.33 -8.61 0.33
CA THR A 116 4.99 -10.03 0.20
C THR A 116 5.79 -10.89 1.17
N GLU A 117 7.11 -10.68 1.24
CA GLU A 117 7.96 -11.39 2.21
C GLU A 117 7.57 -11.05 3.65
N ALA A 118 7.21 -9.81 3.93
CA ALA A 118 6.76 -9.39 5.26
C ALA A 118 5.45 -10.07 5.64
N ALA A 119 4.44 -10.07 4.78
CA ALA A 119 3.16 -10.73 5.02
C ALA A 119 3.33 -12.26 5.16
N MET A 120 4.15 -12.88 4.29
CA MET A 120 4.50 -14.31 4.38
C MET A 120 5.15 -14.63 5.73
N THR A 121 6.06 -13.79 6.18
CA THR A 121 6.74 -13.97 7.47
C THR A 121 5.79 -13.80 8.64
N ALA A 122 4.92 -12.79 8.61
CA ALA A 122 3.92 -12.53 9.64
C ALA A 122 2.93 -13.68 9.79
N VAL A 123 2.41 -14.23 8.68
CA VAL A 123 1.53 -15.41 8.70
C VAL A 123 2.25 -16.63 9.27
N ARG A 124 3.49 -16.91 8.83
CA ARG A 124 4.28 -18.03 9.37
C ARG A 124 4.57 -17.86 10.85
N LEU A 125 4.89 -16.64 11.27
CA LEU A 125 5.15 -16.32 12.68
C LEU A 125 3.90 -16.52 13.52
N ALA A 126 2.74 -16.00 13.10
CA ALA A 126 1.49 -16.20 13.81
C ALA A 126 1.12 -17.68 13.97
N ARG A 127 1.28 -18.47 12.90
CA ARG A 127 1.10 -19.93 12.97
C ARG A 127 2.09 -20.60 13.92
N GLY A 128 3.35 -20.20 13.90
CA GLY A 128 4.40 -20.75 14.78
C GLY A 128 4.18 -20.42 16.25
N VAL A 129 3.73 -19.19 16.55
CA VAL A 129 3.44 -18.74 17.93
C VAL A 129 2.21 -19.41 18.50
N THR A 130 1.13 -19.52 17.72
CA THR A 130 -0.16 -20.04 18.19
C THR A 130 -0.27 -21.57 18.11
N GLY A 131 0.55 -22.20 17.27
CA GLY A 131 0.41 -23.63 16.93
C GLY A 131 -0.84 -23.93 16.09
N ARG A 132 -1.48 -22.92 15.50
CA ARG A 132 -2.73 -23.02 14.73
C ARG A 132 -2.48 -22.72 13.24
N SER A 133 -3.39 -23.14 12.36
CA SER A 133 -3.16 -23.07 10.90
C SER A 133 -3.96 -21.98 10.17
N LYS A 134 -5.19 -21.69 10.62
CA LYS A 134 -6.11 -20.84 9.87
C LYS A 134 -5.79 -19.34 10.01
N VAL A 135 -6.03 -18.61 8.94
CA VAL A 135 -5.88 -17.15 8.90
C VAL A 135 -7.13 -16.53 8.30
N VAL A 136 -7.71 -15.55 8.97
CA VAL A 136 -8.73 -14.68 8.39
C VAL A 136 -8.06 -13.54 7.65
N LYS A 137 -8.53 -13.24 6.44
CA LYS A 137 -8.26 -12.00 5.69
C LYS A 137 -9.57 -11.39 5.20
N PHE A 138 -9.51 -10.15 4.74
CA PHE A 138 -10.71 -9.46 4.26
C PHE A 138 -10.72 -9.33 2.74
N ALA A 139 -11.91 -9.54 2.14
CA ALA A 139 -12.11 -9.39 0.71
C ALA A 139 -11.70 -7.99 0.25
N GLY A 140 -11.00 -7.91 -0.88
CA GLY A 140 -10.49 -6.66 -1.42
C GLY A 140 -9.16 -6.18 -0.83
N CYS A 141 -8.74 -6.67 0.36
CA CYS A 141 -7.41 -6.39 0.90
C CYS A 141 -6.32 -7.18 0.16
N TYR A 142 -5.17 -6.54 -0.05
CA TYR A 142 -4.02 -7.14 -0.72
C TYR A 142 -2.83 -7.22 0.24
N HIS A 143 -2.30 -8.41 0.39
CA HIS A 143 -1.20 -8.71 1.32
C HIS A 143 0.00 -9.36 0.61
N GLY A 144 0.33 -8.87 -0.58
CA GLY A 144 1.34 -9.49 -1.44
C GLY A 144 0.79 -10.69 -2.22
N HIS A 145 1.69 -11.39 -2.91
CA HIS A 145 1.34 -12.47 -3.82
C HIS A 145 1.74 -13.86 -3.27
N LEU A 146 1.70 -14.05 -1.96
CA LEU A 146 1.76 -15.37 -1.34
C LEU A 146 0.48 -16.15 -1.71
N ASP A 147 0.63 -17.40 -2.17
CA ASP A 147 -0.50 -18.23 -2.64
C ASP A 147 -1.67 -18.24 -1.67
N ALA A 148 -1.40 -18.46 -0.38
CA ALA A 148 -2.43 -18.47 0.66
C ALA A 148 -3.22 -17.15 0.76
N LEU A 149 -2.69 -16.02 0.31
CA LEU A 149 -3.30 -14.69 0.45
C LEU A 149 -3.88 -14.14 -0.87
N LEU A 150 -3.79 -14.88 -1.98
CA LEU A 150 -4.31 -14.44 -3.28
C LEU A 150 -5.83 -14.66 -3.44
N VAL A 151 -6.47 -15.36 -2.51
CA VAL A 151 -7.94 -15.52 -2.50
C VAL A 151 -8.60 -14.16 -2.28
N ALA A 152 -9.53 -13.78 -3.15
CA ALA A 152 -10.30 -12.52 -3.08
C ALA A 152 -9.41 -11.29 -2.77
N ALA A 153 -8.21 -11.23 -3.37
CA ALA A 153 -7.28 -10.13 -3.21
C ALA A 153 -7.76 -8.87 -3.95
N GLY A 154 -7.23 -7.70 -3.52
CA GLY A 154 -7.67 -6.38 -3.98
C GLY A 154 -7.22 -5.99 -5.39
N SER A 155 -6.79 -4.74 -5.59
CA SER A 155 -6.69 -4.05 -6.88
C SER A 155 -6.03 -4.83 -8.03
N GLY A 156 -4.93 -5.54 -7.77
CA GLY A 156 -4.24 -6.31 -8.80
C GLY A 156 -5.10 -7.43 -9.40
N VAL A 157 -5.80 -8.19 -8.56
CA VAL A 157 -6.70 -9.29 -8.96
C VAL A 157 -8.02 -8.72 -9.49
N ALA A 158 -8.57 -7.70 -8.84
CA ALA A 158 -9.79 -7.02 -9.27
C ALA A 158 -9.61 -6.35 -10.65
N THR A 159 -8.49 -5.67 -10.86
CA THR A 159 -8.14 -5.04 -12.15
C THR A 159 -8.06 -6.05 -13.30
N LEU A 160 -7.68 -7.29 -13.00
CA LEU A 160 -7.64 -8.37 -14.00
C LEU A 160 -8.95 -9.14 -14.13
N GLY A 161 -9.92 -8.92 -13.23
CA GLY A 161 -11.21 -9.62 -13.22
C GLY A 161 -11.09 -11.11 -12.93
N ILE A 162 -10.08 -11.53 -12.13
CA ILE A 162 -9.83 -12.93 -11.80
C ILE A 162 -10.27 -13.21 -10.36
N PRO A 163 -11.07 -14.27 -10.08
CA PRO A 163 -11.49 -14.62 -8.71
C PRO A 163 -10.35 -15.08 -7.81
N GLY A 164 -9.25 -15.50 -8.41
CA GLY A 164 -8.01 -15.95 -7.79
C GLY A 164 -6.92 -16.03 -8.84
N SER A 165 -5.75 -16.54 -8.52
CA SER A 165 -4.67 -16.72 -9.48
C SER A 165 -4.61 -18.16 -10.00
N ALA A 166 -4.52 -18.35 -11.31
CA ALA A 166 -4.19 -19.64 -11.88
C ALA A 166 -2.83 -20.12 -11.32
N GLY A 167 -2.75 -21.39 -10.96
CA GLY A 167 -1.57 -22.00 -10.35
C GLY A 167 -1.57 -22.01 -8.82
N VAL A 168 -2.44 -21.25 -8.16
CA VAL A 168 -2.71 -21.40 -6.73
C VAL A 168 -3.53 -22.67 -6.51
N THR A 169 -3.04 -23.56 -5.67
CA THR A 169 -3.70 -24.84 -5.39
C THR A 169 -4.74 -24.71 -4.28
N ASP A 170 -5.76 -25.59 -4.28
CA ASP A 170 -6.77 -25.64 -3.22
C ASP A 170 -6.11 -25.84 -1.84
N GLY A 171 -5.07 -26.65 -1.76
CA GLY A 171 -4.31 -26.87 -0.52
C GLY A 171 -3.61 -25.63 0.01
N ALA A 172 -3.16 -24.73 -0.87
CA ALA A 172 -2.50 -23.49 -0.46
C ALA A 172 -3.48 -22.49 0.20
N VAL A 173 -4.76 -22.53 -0.19
CA VAL A 173 -5.79 -21.62 0.30
C VAL A 173 -6.73 -22.22 1.34
N ALA A 174 -6.63 -23.53 1.60
CA ALA A 174 -7.54 -24.27 2.48
C ALA A 174 -7.61 -23.72 3.92
N ASP A 175 -6.54 -23.09 4.37
CA ASP A 175 -6.44 -22.49 5.70
C ASP A 175 -6.71 -20.96 5.69
N THR A 176 -7.19 -20.41 4.58
CA THR A 176 -7.47 -18.97 4.47
C THR A 176 -8.99 -18.74 4.43
N ILE A 177 -9.47 -18.03 5.42
CA ILE A 177 -10.88 -17.65 5.56
C ILE A 177 -11.03 -16.21 5.07
N VAL A 178 -11.92 -15.98 4.11
CA VAL A 178 -12.19 -14.63 3.58
C VAL A 178 -13.50 -14.11 4.13
N VAL A 179 -13.45 -12.91 4.70
CA VAL A 179 -14.60 -12.23 5.30
C VAL A 179 -14.75 -10.84 4.65
N PRO A 180 -15.97 -10.29 4.47
CA PRO A 180 -16.12 -8.92 4.01
C PRO A 180 -15.46 -7.92 4.98
N TYR A 181 -14.81 -6.88 4.43
CA TYR A 181 -14.28 -5.76 5.22
C TYR A 181 -15.44 -4.95 5.83
N ASN A 182 -15.25 -4.41 7.04
CA ASN A 182 -16.27 -3.68 7.80
C ASN A 182 -17.49 -4.51 8.25
N ASP A 183 -17.41 -5.85 8.23
CA ASP A 183 -18.50 -6.76 8.63
C ASP A 183 -18.09 -7.65 9.82
N LEU A 184 -18.20 -7.10 11.04
CA LEU A 184 -17.93 -7.87 12.28
C LEU A 184 -18.90 -9.04 12.48
N PRO A 185 -20.20 -8.97 12.14
CA PRO A 185 -21.09 -10.13 12.18
C PRO A 185 -20.66 -11.29 11.28
N ALA A 186 -20.14 -11.00 10.07
CA ALA A 186 -19.60 -12.06 9.21
C ALA A 186 -18.32 -12.67 9.81
N LEU A 187 -17.49 -11.86 10.45
CA LEU A 187 -16.33 -12.37 11.18
C LEU A 187 -16.76 -13.26 12.35
N ASP A 188 -17.78 -12.88 13.13
CA ASP A 188 -18.28 -13.71 14.24
C ASP A 188 -18.75 -15.08 13.75
N ARG A 189 -19.48 -15.16 12.65
CA ARG A 189 -19.87 -16.45 12.04
C ARG A 189 -18.65 -17.31 11.69
N ALA A 190 -17.61 -16.72 11.12
CA ALA A 190 -16.37 -17.44 10.80
C ALA A 190 -15.65 -17.93 12.07
N LEU A 191 -15.69 -17.14 13.16
CA LEU A 191 -15.10 -17.52 14.43
C LEU A 191 -15.87 -18.62 15.15
N ASP A 192 -17.21 -18.68 15.03
CA ASP A 192 -18.02 -19.76 15.59
C ASP A 192 -17.59 -21.14 15.06
N GLU A 193 -17.13 -21.18 13.81
CA GLU A 193 -16.69 -22.43 13.17
C GLU A 193 -15.17 -22.72 13.36
N HIS A 194 -14.33 -21.67 13.47
CA HIS A 194 -12.90 -21.81 13.26
C HIS A 194 -12.02 -21.22 14.39
N ALA A 195 -12.60 -20.69 15.46
CA ALA A 195 -11.83 -20.01 16.51
C ALA A 195 -10.71 -20.89 17.14
N ALA A 196 -10.93 -22.20 17.27
CA ALA A 196 -9.96 -23.11 17.84
C ALA A 196 -8.69 -23.26 17.00
N ASP A 197 -8.81 -23.13 15.65
CA ASP A 197 -7.71 -23.30 14.69
C ASP A 197 -7.19 -21.97 14.14
N LEU A 198 -7.75 -20.84 14.59
CA LEU A 198 -7.40 -19.54 14.08
C LEU A 198 -6.07 -19.05 14.65
N ALA A 199 -5.07 -18.91 13.79
CA ALA A 199 -3.76 -18.34 14.11
C ALA A 199 -3.77 -16.82 14.09
N ALA A 200 -4.42 -16.19 13.11
CA ALA A 200 -4.39 -14.74 12.96
C ALA A 200 -5.61 -14.19 12.22
N ILE A 201 -5.89 -12.91 12.51
CA ILE A 201 -6.71 -12.01 11.68
C ILE A 201 -5.75 -11.00 11.05
N LEU A 202 -5.62 -11.03 9.71
CA LEU A 202 -4.77 -10.14 8.92
C LEU A 202 -5.62 -9.09 8.24
N VAL A 203 -5.32 -7.82 8.48
CA VAL A 203 -6.12 -6.69 7.97
C VAL A 203 -5.25 -5.51 7.54
N GLU A 204 -5.64 -4.83 6.44
CA GLU A 204 -5.22 -3.45 6.19
C GLU A 204 -6.05 -2.54 7.12
N PRO A 205 -5.46 -1.82 8.09
CA PRO A 205 -6.26 -1.00 9.02
C PRO A 205 -6.99 0.16 8.33
N ILE A 206 -6.51 0.60 7.19
CA ILE A 206 -7.23 1.39 6.18
C ILE A 206 -7.04 0.63 4.88
N ALA A 207 -8.11 0.06 4.34
CA ALA A 207 -8.03 -0.67 3.09
C ALA A 207 -7.78 0.30 1.92
N ALA A 208 -6.73 0.04 1.15
CA ALA A 208 -6.27 0.92 0.08
C ALA A 208 -5.96 0.17 -1.24
N ASN A 209 -6.40 -1.10 -1.34
CA ASN A 209 -6.25 -1.95 -2.51
C ASN A 209 -7.59 -2.40 -3.11
N MET A 210 -8.70 -1.88 -2.61
CA MET A 210 -10.03 -2.00 -3.21
C MET A 210 -10.64 -0.62 -3.54
N GLY A 211 -9.80 0.38 -3.73
CA GLY A 211 -10.02 1.79 -3.52
C GLY A 211 -9.77 2.15 -2.06
N LEU A 212 -9.96 3.40 -1.67
CA LEU A 212 -9.77 3.82 -0.29
C LEU A 212 -11.04 3.59 0.51
N VAL A 213 -11.02 2.58 1.39
CA VAL A 213 -12.12 2.24 2.30
C VAL A 213 -11.61 2.32 3.74
N PRO A 214 -11.97 3.37 4.47
CA PRO A 214 -11.63 3.48 5.90
C PRO A 214 -12.36 2.43 6.74
N PRO A 215 -11.80 2.07 7.92
CA PRO A 215 -12.51 1.24 8.88
C PRO A 215 -13.75 1.98 9.40
N ALA A 216 -14.87 1.27 9.51
CA ALA A 216 -16.06 1.79 10.18
C ALA A 216 -15.77 2.06 11.67
N PRO A 217 -16.48 3.00 12.31
CA PRO A 217 -16.33 3.23 13.75
C PRO A 217 -16.48 1.93 14.55
N GLY A 218 -15.54 1.63 15.44
CA GLY A 218 -15.54 0.42 16.27
C GLY A 218 -15.07 -0.86 15.57
N TYR A 219 -14.72 -0.80 14.26
CA TYR A 219 -14.32 -1.99 13.50
C TYR A 219 -12.98 -2.55 13.96
N LEU A 220 -11.95 -1.72 14.08
CA LEU A 220 -10.61 -2.17 14.48
C LEU A 220 -10.57 -2.60 15.95
N GLU A 221 -11.28 -1.91 16.82
CA GLU A 221 -11.51 -2.30 18.22
C GLU A 221 -12.18 -3.67 18.29
N GLY A 222 -13.20 -3.86 17.47
CA GLY A 222 -13.91 -5.14 17.36
C GLY A 222 -13.01 -6.29 16.86
N LEU A 223 -12.06 -6.02 15.96
CA LEU A 223 -11.06 -7.03 15.56
C LEU A 223 -10.13 -7.39 16.72
N ARG A 224 -9.64 -6.38 17.46
CA ARG A 224 -8.77 -6.60 18.61
C ARG A 224 -9.47 -7.44 19.68
N GLU A 225 -10.70 -7.06 20.05
CA GLU A 225 -11.51 -7.80 21.01
C GLU A 225 -11.69 -9.30 20.64
N ARG A 226 -11.91 -9.58 19.36
CA ARG A 226 -12.09 -10.93 18.86
C ARG A 226 -10.80 -11.73 18.90
N CYS A 227 -9.67 -11.10 18.57
CA CYS A 227 -8.36 -11.72 18.74
C CYS A 227 -8.07 -12.05 20.22
N ASP A 228 -8.34 -11.13 21.13
CA ASP A 228 -8.16 -11.34 22.57
C ASP A 228 -9.02 -12.51 23.10
N ARG A 229 -10.29 -12.59 22.66
CA ARG A 229 -11.23 -13.64 23.04
C ARG A 229 -10.83 -15.02 22.53
N THR A 230 -10.29 -15.09 21.30
CA THR A 230 -9.96 -16.38 20.65
C THR A 230 -8.50 -16.80 20.86
N GLY A 231 -7.63 -15.89 21.29
CA GLY A 231 -6.19 -16.08 21.34
C GLY A 231 -5.52 -16.11 19.97
N ALA A 232 -6.20 -15.66 18.92
CA ALA A 232 -5.62 -15.42 17.61
C ALA A 232 -4.81 -14.12 17.63
N MET A 233 -3.81 -14.02 16.77
CA MET A 233 -3.00 -12.80 16.64
C MET A 233 -3.68 -11.79 15.72
N LEU A 234 -3.73 -10.52 16.11
CA LEU A 234 -4.08 -9.42 15.23
C LEU A 234 -2.84 -8.98 14.45
N VAL A 235 -2.89 -9.12 13.13
CA VAL A 235 -1.81 -8.71 12.23
C VAL A 235 -2.26 -7.50 11.43
N PHE A 236 -1.60 -6.36 11.61
CA PHE A 236 -1.83 -5.17 10.80
C PHE A 236 -0.90 -5.16 9.59
N ASP A 237 -1.49 -5.16 8.40
CA ASP A 237 -0.76 -4.84 7.18
C ASP A 237 -0.70 -3.33 7.03
N GLU A 238 0.39 -2.76 7.45
CA GLU A 238 0.71 -1.35 7.35
C GLU A 238 1.72 -1.05 6.21
N VAL A 239 1.73 -1.88 5.19
CA VAL A 239 2.60 -1.63 4.01
C VAL A 239 2.27 -0.29 3.35
N ILE A 240 0.99 0.12 3.32
CA ILE A 240 0.57 1.43 2.82
C ILE A 240 0.51 2.48 3.95
N THR A 241 -0.07 2.14 5.08
CA THR A 241 -0.40 3.09 6.15
C THR A 241 0.77 3.40 7.08
N GLY A 242 1.72 2.47 7.23
CA GLY A 242 2.89 2.62 8.09
C GLY A 242 3.77 3.79 7.69
N PHE A 243 4.08 4.65 8.67
CA PHE A 243 4.85 5.89 8.47
C PHE A 243 4.25 6.84 7.41
N ARG A 244 3.04 6.57 6.94
CA ARG A 244 2.35 7.40 5.96
C ARG A 244 1.21 8.19 6.56
N VAL A 245 0.29 7.54 7.27
CA VAL A 245 -0.92 8.20 7.79
C VAL A 245 -0.71 8.88 9.14
N ALA A 246 0.34 8.50 9.85
CA ALA A 246 0.85 9.11 11.08
C ALA A 246 2.26 8.58 11.37
N ARG A 247 2.96 9.19 12.35
CA ARG A 247 4.29 8.77 12.80
C ARG A 247 4.34 7.29 13.19
N GLY A 248 3.34 6.81 13.95
CA GLY A 248 3.18 5.42 14.37
C GLY A 248 2.26 4.59 13.44
N GLY A 249 2.04 5.02 12.20
CA GLY A 249 1.15 4.34 11.27
C GLY A 249 -0.33 4.44 11.64
N ALA A 250 -1.16 3.56 11.08
CA ALA A 250 -2.58 3.50 11.40
C ALA A 250 -2.83 3.05 12.84
N GLN A 251 -2.01 2.16 13.38
CA GLN A 251 -2.13 1.76 14.79
C GLN A 251 -1.99 2.93 15.76
N GLY A 252 -1.05 3.86 15.50
CA GLY A 252 -0.91 5.08 16.28
C GLY A 252 -2.09 6.03 16.08
N ARG A 253 -2.62 6.13 14.85
CA ARG A 253 -3.77 6.98 14.53
C ARG A 253 -5.06 6.51 15.20
N PHE A 254 -5.29 5.20 15.26
CA PHE A 254 -6.53 4.61 15.82
C PHE A 254 -6.39 4.13 17.27
N GLY A 255 -5.18 4.14 17.84
CA GLY A 255 -4.93 3.67 19.20
C GLY A 255 -5.10 2.15 19.38
N ILE A 256 -4.94 1.37 18.32
CA ILE A 256 -5.07 -0.09 18.34
C ILE A 256 -3.67 -0.74 18.31
N ARG A 257 -3.42 -1.67 19.21
CA ARG A 257 -2.15 -2.42 19.27
C ARG A 257 -2.31 -3.79 18.63
N PRO A 258 -1.76 -4.03 17.43
CA PRO A 258 -1.66 -5.38 16.87
C PRO A 258 -0.58 -6.20 17.58
N ASP A 259 -0.63 -7.53 17.39
CA ASP A 259 0.40 -8.46 17.86
C ASP A 259 1.58 -8.55 16.90
N VAL A 260 1.34 -8.32 15.61
CA VAL A 260 2.36 -8.23 14.57
C VAL A 260 1.98 -7.12 13.58
N SER A 261 2.95 -6.36 13.13
CA SER A 261 2.78 -5.37 12.08
C SER A 261 3.74 -5.64 10.92
N VAL A 262 3.28 -5.41 9.69
CA VAL A 262 4.13 -5.41 8.51
C VAL A 262 4.17 -4.02 7.91
N PHE A 263 5.36 -3.54 7.57
CA PHE A 263 5.61 -2.23 6.98
C PHE A 263 6.34 -2.38 5.65
N GLY A 264 6.17 -1.43 4.76
CA GLY A 264 6.85 -1.39 3.47
C GLY A 264 6.84 0.02 2.90
N LYS A 265 7.01 0.13 1.59
CA LYS A 265 6.88 1.41 0.87
C LYS A 265 7.70 2.56 1.50
N VAL A 266 7.09 3.39 2.35
CA VAL A 266 7.73 4.56 2.98
C VAL A 266 9.00 4.19 3.73
N VAL A 267 8.99 3.09 4.51
CA VAL A 267 10.15 2.66 5.30
C VAL A 267 11.37 2.29 4.45
N GLY A 268 11.16 1.93 3.19
CA GLY A 268 12.23 1.65 2.23
C GLY A 268 12.73 2.88 1.46
N GLY A 269 12.09 4.05 1.63
CA GLY A 269 12.51 5.29 0.97
C GLY A 269 12.50 5.21 -0.57
N GLY A 270 11.64 4.37 -1.15
CA GLY A 270 11.57 4.12 -2.60
C GLY A 270 12.44 2.93 -3.08
N LEU A 271 13.17 2.28 -2.19
CA LEU A 271 13.97 1.07 -2.48
C LEU A 271 13.31 -0.18 -1.89
N PRO A 272 13.69 -1.39 -2.38
CA PRO A 272 13.14 -2.65 -1.88
C PRO A 272 13.52 -2.91 -0.43
N LEU A 273 12.59 -2.64 0.49
CA LEU A 273 12.66 -2.94 1.91
C LEU A 273 11.26 -3.00 2.50
N ALA A 274 11.05 -3.98 3.37
CA ALA A 274 9.90 -4.08 4.22
C ALA A 274 10.33 -4.60 5.59
N VAL A 275 9.42 -4.54 6.57
CA VAL A 275 9.72 -4.86 7.96
C VAL A 275 8.56 -5.65 8.55
N VAL A 276 8.87 -6.68 9.33
CA VAL A 276 7.96 -7.33 10.26
C VAL A 276 8.36 -6.90 11.66
N GLY A 277 7.42 -6.44 12.47
CA GLY A 277 7.67 -5.97 13.83
C GLY A 277 6.57 -6.40 14.80
N GLY A 278 6.93 -6.49 16.08
CA GLY A 278 6.02 -6.83 17.16
C GLY A 278 6.72 -6.91 18.52
N PRO A 279 6.01 -7.35 19.55
CA PRO A 279 6.59 -7.59 20.88
C PRO A 279 7.76 -8.57 20.82
N ALA A 280 8.75 -8.39 21.70
CA ALA A 280 9.95 -9.22 21.74
C ALA A 280 9.62 -10.71 21.87
N ALA A 281 8.65 -11.06 22.73
CA ALA A 281 8.23 -12.46 22.95
C ALA A 281 7.71 -13.14 21.67
N VAL A 282 7.09 -12.38 20.76
CA VAL A 282 6.62 -12.86 19.46
C VAL A 282 7.78 -12.93 18.47
N MET A 283 8.55 -11.84 18.35
CA MET A 283 9.63 -11.74 17.36
C MET A 283 10.79 -12.70 17.64
N ASP A 284 11.03 -13.07 18.90
CA ASP A 284 12.06 -14.05 19.31
C ASP A 284 11.72 -15.49 18.89
N GLN A 285 10.52 -15.75 18.41
CA GLN A 285 10.19 -17.02 17.75
C GLN A 285 10.79 -17.14 16.34
N LEU A 286 11.31 -16.05 15.77
CA LEU A 286 12.06 -16.13 14.52
C LEU A 286 13.48 -16.68 14.75
N ALA A 287 13.95 -17.50 13.83
CA ALA A 287 15.34 -17.96 13.79
C ALA A 287 16.32 -16.75 13.75
N PRO A 288 17.47 -16.77 14.43
CA PRO A 288 18.10 -17.93 15.10
C PRO A 288 17.65 -18.19 16.53
N LEU A 289 16.81 -17.36 17.14
CA LEU A 289 16.37 -17.54 18.53
C LEU A 289 15.27 -18.61 18.64
N GLY A 290 14.28 -18.56 17.79
CA GLY A 290 13.15 -19.48 17.75
C GLY A 290 13.13 -20.40 16.52
N PRO A 291 12.11 -21.26 16.43
CA PRO A 291 12.00 -22.26 15.37
C PRO A 291 11.44 -21.75 14.04
N VAL A 292 10.91 -20.53 14.00
CA VAL A 292 10.26 -19.99 12.80
C VAL A 292 11.31 -19.44 11.84
N TYR A 293 11.48 -20.09 10.69
CA TYR A 293 12.53 -19.74 9.73
C TYR A 293 12.12 -18.59 8.78
N GLN A 294 13.03 -17.65 8.63
CA GLN A 294 13.00 -16.60 7.60
C GLN A 294 14.45 -16.22 7.26
N ALA A 295 14.75 -16.01 5.97
CA ALA A 295 16.05 -15.53 5.50
C ALA A 295 15.89 -14.73 4.21
N GLY A 296 16.84 -13.83 3.93
CA GLY A 296 16.90 -13.05 2.70
C GLY A 296 18.29 -12.46 2.50
N THR A 297 18.91 -12.72 1.35
CA THR A 297 20.26 -12.24 1.02
C THR A 297 20.37 -10.71 1.06
N LEU A 298 19.31 -10.01 0.64
CA LEU A 298 19.27 -8.53 0.56
C LEU A 298 18.45 -7.90 1.67
N SER A 299 18.01 -8.68 2.67
CA SER A 299 17.30 -8.17 3.84
C SER A 299 18.20 -7.19 4.60
N GLY A 300 17.73 -5.94 4.80
CA GLY A 300 18.53 -4.90 5.45
C GLY A 300 19.70 -4.36 4.61
N ASN A 301 19.63 -4.46 3.28
CA ASN A 301 20.70 -3.98 2.42
C ASN A 301 21.05 -2.49 2.65
N PRO A 302 22.32 -2.10 2.48
CA PRO A 302 22.81 -0.78 2.87
C PRO A 302 22.18 0.39 2.12
N LEU A 303 21.68 0.17 0.91
CA LEU A 303 21.05 1.24 0.12
C LEU A 303 19.64 1.53 0.63
N ALA A 304 18.85 0.48 0.83
CA ALA A 304 17.46 0.63 1.28
C ALA A 304 17.38 1.12 2.74
N THR A 305 18.29 0.67 3.62
CA THR A 305 18.36 1.19 5.00
C THR A 305 18.79 2.66 5.04
N ALA A 306 19.74 3.06 4.18
CA ALA A 306 20.13 4.46 4.07
C ALA A 306 18.99 5.34 3.55
N ALA A 307 18.23 4.88 2.54
CA ALA A 307 17.08 5.58 2.01
C ALA A 307 15.96 5.69 3.06
N GLY A 308 15.65 4.60 3.75
CA GLY A 308 14.63 4.56 4.81
C GLY A 308 14.94 5.54 5.94
N LEU A 309 16.15 5.50 6.48
CA LEU A 309 16.62 6.44 7.51
C LEU A 309 16.50 7.91 7.04
N ALA A 310 16.92 8.20 5.80
CA ALA A 310 16.83 9.54 5.25
C ALA A 310 15.36 10.01 5.10
N VAL A 311 14.45 9.15 4.69
CA VAL A 311 13.01 9.49 4.62
C VAL A 311 12.42 9.72 6.00
N LEU A 312 12.65 8.79 6.94
CA LEU A 312 12.06 8.89 8.28
C LEU A 312 12.53 10.14 9.03
N ALA A 313 13.77 10.60 8.79
CA ALA A 313 14.29 11.84 9.39
C ALA A 313 13.48 13.11 9.04
N HIS A 314 12.74 13.11 7.92
CA HIS A 314 11.87 14.22 7.51
C HIS A 314 10.43 14.09 7.96
N LEU A 315 10.06 12.98 8.60
CA LEU A 315 8.68 12.68 9.00
C LEU A 315 8.47 12.97 10.49
N ASP A 316 8.33 14.24 10.81
CA ASP A 316 7.89 14.76 12.11
C ASP A 316 6.39 15.11 12.11
N ASP A 317 5.86 15.56 13.24
CA ASP A 317 4.44 15.90 13.40
C ASP A 317 4.01 17.04 12.45
N ALA A 318 4.90 18.00 12.16
CA ALA A 318 4.62 19.08 11.23
C ALA A 318 4.50 18.58 9.78
N ALA A 319 5.33 17.61 9.39
CA ALA A 319 5.25 16.95 8.09
C ALA A 319 3.89 16.21 7.90
N TYR A 320 3.44 15.48 8.92
CA TYR A 320 2.14 14.81 8.87
C TYR A 320 0.98 15.80 8.85
N ALA A 321 1.01 16.87 9.63
CA ALA A 321 0.01 17.92 9.59
C ALA A 321 -0.07 18.57 8.18
N THR A 322 1.08 18.83 7.57
CA THR A 322 1.18 19.37 6.20
C THR A 322 0.59 18.39 5.17
N LEU A 323 0.94 17.10 5.25
CA LEU A 323 0.40 16.07 4.35
C LEU A 323 -1.12 15.92 4.49
N GLU A 324 -1.64 15.94 5.72
CA GLU A 324 -3.07 15.81 5.97
C GLU A 324 -3.84 17.04 5.44
N ALA A 325 -3.29 18.25 5.60
CA ALA A 325 -3.86 19.47 5.03
C ALA A 325 -3.89 19.43 3.49
N LYS A 326 -2.81 18.94 2.85
CA LYS A 326 -2.76 18.75 1.38
C LYS A 326 -3.78 17.71 0.90
N ALA A 327 -3.91 16.59 1.62
CA ALA A 327 -4.91 15.56 1.31
C ALA A 327 -6.34 16.11 1.45
N ALA A 328 -6.61 16.91 2.50
CA ALA A 328 -7.90 17.56 2.70
C ALA A 328 -8.22 18.54 1.58
N ARG A 329 -7.27 19.42 1.21
CA ARG A 329 -7.42 20.37 0.09
C ARG A 329 -7.72 19.65 -1.23
N LEU A 330 -6.99 18.58 -1.54
CA LEU A 330 -7.22 17.78 -2.73
C LEU A 330 -8.61 17.13 -2.70
N ALA A 331 -8.97 16.48 -1.60
CA ALA A 331 -10.25 15.79 -1.48
C ALA A 331 -11.44 16.75 -1.58
N GLU A 332 -11.38 17.91 -0.94
CA GLU A 332 -12.42 18.93 -1.00
C GLU A 332 -12.54 19.52 -2.40
N GLY A 333 -11.40 19.88 -3.02
CA GLY A 333 -11.37 20.39 -4.38
C GLY A 333 -11.94 19.42 -5.41
N LEU A 334 -11.58 18.12 -5.30
CA LEU A 334 -12.11 17.06 -6.17
C LEU A 334 -13.63 16.86 -5.97
N ARG A 335 -14.13 16.88 -4.73
CA ARG A 335 -15.58 16.80 -4.47
C ARG A 335 -16.33 17.94 -5.18
N GLY A 336 -15.83 19.18 -5.05
CA GLY A 336 -16.42 20.33 -5.72
C GLY A 336 -16.36 20.20 -7.25
N ALA A 337 -15.20 19.81 -7.79
CA ALA A 337 -15.02 19.66 -9.24
C ALA A 337 -15.97 18.63 -9.85
N PHE A 338 -16.17 17.49 -9.21
CA PHE A 338 -17.05 16.43 -9.69
C PHE A 338 -18.54 16.77 -9.48
N ALA A 339 -18.89 17.43 -8.37
CA ALA A 339 -20.25 17.91 -8.13
C ALA A 339 -20.66 18.95 -9.19
N ASP A 340 -19.78 19.91 -9.52
CA ASP A 340 -20.02 20.92 -10.57
C ASP A 340 -20.25 20.27 -11.95
N ALA A 341 -19.60 19.13 -12.21
CA ALA A 341 -19.78 18.36 -13.45
C ALA A 341 -20.98 17.39 -13.42
N GLY A 342 -21.68 17.29 -12.29
CA GLY A 342 -22.81 16.38 -12.13
C GLY A 342 -22.42 14.88 -12.06
N LEU A 343 -21.14 14.58 -11.83
CA LEU A 343 -20.65 13.20 -11.66
C LEU A 343 -20.93 12.67 -10.25
N PRO A 344 -21.53 11.49 -10.10
CA PRO A 344 -21.77 10.88 -8.78
C PRO A 344 -20.47 10.30 -8.21
N MET A 345 -19.50 11.17 -7.94
CA MET A 345 -18.19 10.80 -7.44
C MET A 345 -18.13 10.91 -5.91
N GLN A 346 -17.80 9.82 -5.25
CA GLN A 346 -17.48 9.83 -3.83
C GLN A 346 -15.97 10.03 -3.67
N VAL A 347 -15.59 11.08 -2.94
CA VAL A 347 -14.19 11.34 -2.62
C VAL A 347 -14.01 11.15 -1.12
N THR A 348 -13.21 10.17 -0.74
CA THR A 348 -12.90 9.80 0.64
C THR A 348 -11.50 10.30 1.00
N GLN A 349 -11.35 10.81 2.23
CA GLN A 349 -10.04 11.08 2.82
C GLN A 349 -9.85 10.22 4.07
N ALA A 350 -8.69 9.61 4.22
CA ALA A 350 -8.28 8.90 5.42
C ALA A 350 -6.83 9.29 5.78
N GLY A 351 -6.69 10.25 6.71
CA GLY A 351 -5.41 10.88 7.02
C GLY A 351 -4.83 11.55 5.77
N THR A 352 -3.67 11.09 5.35
CA THR A 352 -2.91 11.61 4.19
C THR A 352 -3.27 10.94 2.87
N LEU A 353 -4.27 10.05 2.86
CA LEU A 353 -4.71 9.29 1.69
C LEU A 353 -6.02 9.87 1.15
N VAL A 354 -6.18 9.85 -0.18
CA VAL A 354 -7.40 10.27 -0.87
C VAL A 354 -7.83 9.16 -1.82
N GLY A 355 -9.11 8.80 -1.81
CA GLY A 355 -9.71 7.82 -2.71
C GLY A 355 -10.92 8.35 -3.44
N MET A 356 -11.26 7.72 -4.55
CA MET A 356 -12.39 8.11 -5.38
C MET A 356 -13.14 6.88 -5.88
N PHE A 357 -14.48 6.94 -5.79
CA PHE A 357 -15.35 5.97 -6.44
C PHE A 357 -16.43 6.68 -7.25
N LEU A 358 -16.56 6.32 -8.50
CA LEU A 358 -17.66 6.79 -9.35
C LEU A 358 -18.90 5.95 -9.02
N SER A 359 -19.63 6.39 -7.99
CA SER A 359 -20.78 5.69 -7.42
C SER A 359 -21.74 6.66 -6.78
N ALA A 360 -23.04 6.45 -6.96
CA ALA A 360 -24.11 7.21 -6.30
C ALA A 360 -24.35 6.75 -4.85
N THR A 361 -23.89 5.55 -4.48
CA THR A 361 -24.06 4.96 -3.16
C THR A 361 -22.73 4.86 -2.42
N PRO A 362 -22.72 4.98 -1.07
CA PRO A 362 -21.49 4.81 -0.29
C PRO A 362 -20.81 3.46 -0.55
N ILE A 363 -19.49 3.48 -0.58
CA ILE A 363 -18.65 2.30 -0.74
C ILE A 363 -17.92 2.06 0.58
N THR A 364 -18.19 0.93 1.22
CA THR A 364 -17.66 0.57 2.53
C THR A 364 -16.98 -0.80 2.56
N ASN A 365 -17.06 -1.54 1.46
CA ASN A 365 -16.45 -2.86 1.30
C ASN A 365 -16.18 -3.19 -0.17
N TYR A 366 -15.56 -4.35 -0.41
CA TYR A 366 -15.15 -4.75 -1.75
C TYR A 366 -16.31 -5.05 -2.71
N ALA A 367 -17.39 -5.67 -2.21
CA ALA A 367 -18.55 -5.98 -3.05
C ALA A 367 -19.20 -4.68 -3.57
N GLU A 368 -19.28 -3.66 -2.74
CA GLU A 368 -19.75 -2.34 -3.15
C GLU A 368 -18.76 -1.64 -4.10
N ALA A 369 -17.44 -1.75 -3.85
CA ALA A 369 -16.42 -1.19 -4.73
C ALA A 369 -16.48 -1.77 -6.16
N GLN A 370 -16.86 -3.03 -6.30
CA GLN A 370 -17.06 -3.66 -7.61
C GLN A 370 -18.25 -3.11 -8.39
N THR A 371 -19.19 -2.41 -7.73
CA THR A 371 -20.35 -1.78 -8.40
C THR A 371 -20.07 -0.38 -8.91
N ALA A 372 -18.90 0.20 -8.61
CA ALA A 372 -18.50 1.51 -9.11
C ALA A 372 -18.37 1.51 -10.64
N ASP A 373 -18.62 2.66 -11.27
CA ASP A 373 -18.52 2.80 -12.73
C ASP A 373 -17.05 2.93 -13.18
N HIS A 374 -16.42 1.78 -13.38
CA HIS A 374 -15.02 1.69 -13.82
C HIS A 374 -14.81 2.13 -15.28
N GLU A 375 -15.86 2.09 -16.11
CA GLU A 375 -15.78 2.55 -17.51
C GLU A 375 -15.69 4.07 -17.58
N SER A 376 -16.55 4.77 -16.84
CA SER A 376 -16.46 6.23 -16.71
C SER A 376 -15.18 6.67 -16.03
N TYR A 377 -14.68 5.89 -15.05
CA TYR A 377 -13.36 6.13 -14.47
C TYR A 377 -12.24 6.09 -15.54
N ALA A 378 -12.28 5.15 -16.48
CA ALA A 378 -11.30 5.06 -17.54
C ALA A 378 -11.31 6.31 -18.44
N ARG A 379 -12.50 6.86 -18.75
CA ARG A 379 -12.62 8.13 -19.49
C ARG A 379 -12.04 9.31 -18.71
N LEU A 380 -12.39 9.41 -17.42
CA LEU A 380 -11.83 10.42 -16.51
C LEU A 380 -10.31 10.34 -16.43
N PHE A 381 -9.77 9.13 -16.27
CA PHE A 381 -8.33 8.86 -16.23
C PHE A 381 -7.61 9.44 -17.45
N HIS A 382 -8.09 9.15 -18.66
CA HIS A 382 -7.48 9.69 -19.88
C HIS A 382 -7.66 11.21 -19.99
N GLY A 383 -8.81 11.74 -19.57
CA GLY A 383 -9.05 13.18 -19.51
C GLY A 383 -8.05 13.92 -18.62
N LEU A 384 -7.69 13.32 -17.46
CA LEU A 384 -6.67 13.82 -16.54
C LEU A 384 -5.25 13.68 -17.14
N LEU A 385 -4.93 12.49 -17.66
CA LEU A 385 -3.61 12.18 -18.20
C LEU A 385 -3.27 13.10 -19.38
N ASP A 386 -4.22 13.33 -20.29
CA ASP A 386 -4.02 14.21 -21.44
C ASP A 386 -3.77 15.66 -21.06
N ARG A 387 -4.18 16.07 -19.84
CA ARG A 387 -3.97 17.41 -19.29
C ARG A 387 -2.81 17.51 -18.32
N GLY A 388 -2.03 16.42 -18.18
CA GLY A 388 -0.80 16.41 -17.38
C GLY A 388 -1.01 16.09 -15.90
N VAL A 389 -2.05 15.32 -15.54
CA VAL A 389 -2.27 14.77 -14.19
C VAL A 389 -2.26 13.24 -14.27
N TRP A 390 -1.40 12.64 -13.47
CA TRP A 390 -1.24 11.18 -13.37
C TRP A 390 -1.93 10.65 -12.13
N PHE A 391 -3.11 10.06 -12.31
CA PHE A 391 -3.78 9.21 -11.32
C PHE A 391 -3.51 7.74 -11.64
N ALA A 392 -3.87 6.84 -10.73
CA ALA A 392 -3.65 5.42 -10.97
C ALA A 392 -4.53 4.89 -12.12
N PRO A 393 -4.03 3.97 -12.96
CA PRO A 393 -4.77 3.41 -14.07
C PRO A 393 -5.76 2.33 -13.63
N SER A 394 -6.47 2.55 -12.53
CA SER A 394 -7.49 1.68 -11.97
C SER A 394 -8.33 2.42 -10.93
N GLY A 395 -9.66 2.28 -10.98
CA GLY A 395 -10.58 2.83 -9.98
C GLY A 395 -10.50 2.16 -8.60
N TYR A 396 -9.71 1.10 -8.46
CA TYR A 396 -9.44 0.42 -7.18
C TYR A 396 -8.20 0.95 -6.46
N GLU A 397 -7.64 2.07 -6.90
CA GLU A 397 -6.40 2.60 -6.35
C GLU A 397 -6.62 3.88 -5.54
N THR A 398 -5.63 4.20 -4.73
CA THR A 398 -5.61 5.35 -3.84
C THR A 398 -4.69 6.43 -4.42
N LEU A 399 -4.98 7.70 -4.13
CA LEU A 399 -4.12 8.84 -4.44
C LEU A 399 -3.23 9.16 -3.23
N PHE A 400 -1.99 9.50 -3.52
CA PHE A 400 -0.94 9.73 -2.54
C PHE A 400 -0.33 11.13 -2.66
N PRO A 401 -0.97 12.19 -2.12
CA PRO A 401 -0.31 13.48 -1.99
C PRO A 401 1.03 13.33 -1.27
N SER A 402 2.06 14.05 -1.70
CA SER A 402 3.39 14.04 -1.08
C SER A 402 3.74 15.41 -0.50
N LEU A 403 4.78 15.48 0.31
CA LEU A 403 5.28 16.76 0.82
C LEU A 403 5.74 17.69 -0.30
N ALA A 404 6.13 17.15 -1.46
CA ALA A 404 6.56 17.92 -2.62
C ALA A 404 5.43 18.60 -3.39
N HIS A 405 4.17 18.13 -3.29
CA HIS A 405 3.05 18.82 -3.92
C HIS A 405 2.87 20.19 -3.28
N THR A 406 2.83 21.23 -4.08
CA THR A 406 2.46 22.59 -3.63
C THR A 406 0.95 22.76 -3.61
N ASP A 407 0.46 23.81 -2.96
CA ASP A 407 -0.95 24.18 -3.02
C ASP A 407 -1.38 24.50 -4.45
N ASP A 408 -0.50 25.16 -5.22
CA ASP A 408 -0.73 25.45 -6.63
C ASP A 408 -0.84 24.18 -7.50
N ASP A 409 -0.04 23.14 -7.21
CA ASP A 409 -0.16 21.84 -7.88
C ASP A 409 -1.52 21.19 -7.61
N ILE A 410 -1.99 21.29 -6.39
CA ILE A 410 -3.30 20.75 -5.98
C ILE A 410 -4.43 21.53 -6.66
N ASP A 411 -4.39 22.85 -6.64
CA ASP A 411 -5.39 23.71 -7.26
C ASP A 411 -5.46 23.50 -8.78
N ARG A 412 -4.30 23.40 -9.43
CA ARG A 412 -4.20 23.05 -10.84
C ARG A 412 -4.80 21.67 -11.12
N THR A 413 -4.54 20.68 -10.27
CA THR A 413 -5.12 19.32 -10.40
C THR A 413 -6.66 19.39 -10.32
N VAL A 414 -7.20 20.15 -9.36
CA VAL A 414 -8.65 20.31 -9.18
C VAL A 414 -9.27 21.00 -10.41
N ALA A 415 -8.63 22.03 -10.98
CA ALA A 415 -9.09 22.68 -12.19
C ALA A 415 -9.13 21.70 -13.38
N ILE A 416 -8.06 20.93 -13.55
CA ILE A 416 -7.97 19.89 -14.59
C ILE A 416 -9.02 18.80 -14.39
N ALA A 417 -9.26 18.39 -13.13
CA ALA A 417 -10.27 17.39 -12.81
C ALA A 417 -11.70 17.86 -13.16
N ARG A 418 -12.00 19.15 -12.94
CA ARG A 418 -13.28 19.75 -13.34
C ARG A 418 -13.48 19.71 -14.86
N GLU A 419 -12.44 20.05 -15.64
CA GLU A 419 -12.50 19.99 -17.09
C GLU A 419 -12.63 18.56 -17.62
N ALA A 420 -11.86 17.62 -17.04
CA ALA A 420 -11.92 16.23 -17.42
C ALA A 420 -13.27 15.59 -17.10
N ALA A 421 -13.84 15.92 -15.94
CA ALA A 421 -15.14 15.44 -15.49
C ALA A 421 -16.29 15.89 -16.40
N ALA A 422 -16.23 17.11 -16.93
CA ALA A 422 -17.25 17.63 -17.85
C ALA A 422 -17.30 16.88 -19.21
N ALA A 423 -16.30 16.03 -19.49
CA ALA A 423 -16.22 15.24 -20.71
C ALA A 423 -16.56 13.74 -20.50
N VAL A 424 -16.89 13.32 -19.26
CA VAL A 424 -17.23 11.94 -18.89
C VAL A 424 -18.72 11.69 -19.04
#